data_e3e144a54297a15fe04c1f501e156e10
#
_entry.id   e3e144a54297a15fe04c1f501e156e10
#
_cell.length_a   1.000
_cell.length_b   1.000
_cell.length_c   1.000
_cell.angle_alpha   90.00
_cell.angle_beta   90.00
_cell.angle_gamma   90.00
#
_symmetry.space_group_name_H-M   'P 1'
#
loop_
_entity.id
_entity.type
_entity.pdbx_description
1 polymer ?
#
loop_
_entity_poly.entity_id
_entity_poly.type
_entity_poly.pdbx_seq_one_letter_code
_entity_poly.pdbx_strand_id
1 'polypeptide(L)'
;MAKVLSISSQVVYGHVGNSAAAFVLQRMGHGTLSLPTVLLSNRPGYKALAGEPIDPAKLDAILTAIWDNGWFSDVDAILTGYVPTLEHALLCERWISRIKTANPRALYLCDPIIGDEPHGIYIGEDAAHAILRHLVPLADILTPNRFELAWLSGLPVSGFASAIAAARTFAAKTVIVTSAPADADDYLANILVDGSAAHATVSRRETVYAHGTGDFFAANFLGRRLNGFDNKTALQAASAAIANVLDASGSKAELDLTGTQAQWASIDPPLAPVQAIS
;
A
#
# COMPACT_ATOMS: atom_id res chain seq x y z
N MET A 1 7.80 -6.18 -18.45
CA MET A 1 7.02 -4.98 -18.09
C MET A 1 5.63 -5.44 -17.70
N ALA A 2 5.21 -5.24 -16.47
CA ALA A 2 3.87 -5.58 -16.01
C ALA A 2 2.93 -4.37 -16.10
N LYS A 3 1.61 -4.60 -16.06
CA LYS A 3 0.57 -3.57 -16.06
C LYS A 3 -0.20 -3.64 -14.74
N VAL A 4 -0.33 -2.51 -14.04
CA VAL A 4 -0.95 -2.40 -12.71
C VAL A 4 -2.15 -1.45 -12.76
N LEU A 5 -3.31 -1.92 -12.32
CA LEU A 5 -4.44 -1.05 -12.00
C LEU A 5 -4.26 -0.53 -10.57
N SER A 6 -4.06 0.79 -10.40
CA SER A 6 -3.90 1.45 -9.12
C SER A 6 -5.14 2.29 -8.80
N ILE A 7 -5.85 1.94 -7.74
CA ILE A 7 -7.10 2.58 -7.29
C ILE A 7 -6.83 3.22 -5.93
N SER A 8 -6.60 4.53 -5.89
CA SER A 8 -6.28 5.26 -4.66
C SER A 8 -6.57 6.75 -4.83
N SER A 9 -6.28 7.56 -3.81
CA SER A 9 -6.36 9.01 -3.89
C SER A 9 -5.41 9.60 -4.94
N GLN A 10 -5.74 10.77 -5.46
CA GLN A 10 -4.87 11.58 -6.30
C GLN A 10 -4.77 12.99 -5.73
N VAL A 11 -3.54 13.48 -5.58
CA VAL A 11 -3.29 14.86 -5.17
C VAL A 11 -2.54 15.63 -6.26
N VAL A 12 -2.80 16.95 -6.36
CA VAL A 12 -2.07 17.83 -7.27
C VAL A 12 -0.69 18.16 -6.72
N TYR A 13 -0.60 18.41 -5.40
CA TYR A 13 0.65 18.69 -4.71
C TYR A 13 0.94 17.60 -3.69
N GLY A 14 2.16 17.03 -3.73
CA GLY A 14 2.65 16.01 -2.82
C GLY A 14 2.66 14.60 -3.41
N HIS A 15 3.14 13.65 -2.60
CA HIS A 15 3.37 12.26 -2.98
C HIS A 15 2.59 11.29 -2.08
N VAL A 16 1.27 11.27 -2.23
CA VAL A 16 0.37 10.30 -1.58
C VAL A 16 -0.53 9.63 -2.61
N GLY A 17 -1.07 8.48 -2.29
CA GLY A 17 -1.97 7.73 -3.17
C GLY A 17 -1.34 7.44 -4.54
N ASN A 18 -2.13 7.63 -5.60
CA ASN A 18 -1.67 7.44 -6.97
C ASN A 18 -0.53 8.39 -7.37
N SER A 19 -0.44 9.59 -6.74
CA SER A 19 0.67 10.52 -7.01
C SER A 19 2.03 9.97 -6.57
N ALA A 20 2.06 9.04 -5.60
CA ALA A 20 3.24 8.28 -5.23
C ALA A 20 3.30 6.93 -5.96
N ALA A 21 2.25 6.11 -5.83
CA ALA A 21 2.26 4.72 -6.28
C ALA A 21 2.47 4.59 -7.79
N ALA A 22 1.80 5.41 -8.61
CA ALA A 22 1.96 5.35 -10.06
C ALA A 22 3.38 5.75 -10.49
N PHE A 23 3.95 6.80 -9.88
CA PHE A 23 5.31 7.22 -10.14
C PHE A 23 6.32 6.12 -9.80
N VAL A 24 6.16 5.49 -8.62
CA VAL A 24 7.04 4.39 -8.17
C VAL A 24 6.99 3.22 -9.17
N LEU A 25 5.81 2.73 -9.50
CA LEU A 25 5.64 1.61 -10.41
C LEU A 25 6.19 1.90 -11.81
N GLN A 26 5.93 3.11 -12.35
CA GLN A 26 6.44 3.52 -13.65
C GLN A 26 7.97 3.61 -13.69
N ARG A 27 8.57 4.16 -12.62
CA ARG A 27 10.05 4.23 -12.50
C ARG A 27 10.70 2.85 -12.38
N MET A 28 9.95 1.85 -11.86
CA MET A 28 10.39 0.45 -11.80
C MET A 28 10.11 -0.33 -13.10
N GLY A 29 9.62 0.34 -14.15
CA GLY A 29 9.42 -0.23 -15.48
C GLY A 29 8.05 -0.88 -15.69
N HIS A 30 7.03 -0.57 -14.86
CA HIS A 30 5.68 -1.08 -15.01
C HIS A 30 4.72 -0.03 -15.59
N GLY A 31 3.77 -0.46 -16.41
CA GLY A 31 2.67 0.40 -16.85
C GLY A 31 1.61 0.54 -15.75
N THR A 32 1.00 1.71 -15.62
CA THR A 32 -0.05 1.96 -14.63
C THR A 32 -1.34 2.47 -15.27
N LEU A 33 -2.47 1.92 -14.83
CA LEU A 33 -3.79 2.49 -15.02
C LEU A 33 -4.19 3.11 -13.68
N SER A 34 -4.12 4.42 -13.56
CA SER A 34 -4.37 5.12 -12.29
C SER A 34 -5.81 5.59 -12.24
N LEU A 35 -6.61 5.01 -11.33
CA LEU A 35 -8.00 5.40 -11.07
C LEU A 35 -8.07 6.17 -9.76
N PRO A 36 -8.31 7.50 -9.78
CA PRO A 36 -8.43 8.28 -8.56
C PRO A 36 -9.79 8.08 -7.89
N THR A 37 -9.79 7.71 -6.60
CA THR A 37 -11.01 7.64 -5.77
C THR A 37 -11.43 9.02 -5.25
N VAL A 38 -10.44 9.88 -5.02
CA VAL A 38 -10.60 11.29 -4.67
C VAL A 38 -9.58 12.12 -5.46
N LEU A 39 -9.95 13.35 -5.82
CA LEU A 39 -9.04 14.33 -6.40
C LEU A 39 -8.93 15.52 -5.46
N LEU A 40 -7.75 15.75 -4.91
CA LEU A 40 -7.50 16.82 -3.95
C LEU A 40 -6.36 17.73 -4.42
N SER A 41 -6.39 18.98 -3.99
CA SER A 41 -5.27 19.93 -4.20
C SER A 41 -3.97 19.42 -3.55
N ASN A 42 -4.08 18.83 -2.37
CA ASN A 42 -2.99 18.29 -1.53
C ASN A 42 -3.59 17.33 -0.50
N ARG A 43 -2.77 16.62 0.23
CA ARG A 43 -3.22 15.83 1.37
C ARG A 43 -3.79 16.71 2.50
N PRO A 44 -4.65 16.19 3.39
CA PRO A 44 -5.04 16.87 4.62
C PRO A 44 -3.83 17.26 5.49
N GLY A 45 -4.00 18.28 6.33
CA GLY A 45 -2.94 18.79 7.23
C GLY A 45 -2.25 20.07 6.76
N TYR A 46 -2.50 20.55 5.54
CA TYR A 46 -2.10 21.88 5.08
C TYR A 46 -3.15 22.93 5.43
N LYS A 47 -2.76 24.22 5.36
CA LYS A 47 -3.63 25.37 5.68
C LYS A 47 -4.91 25.40 4.84
N ALA A 48 -4.84 24.98 3.59
CA ALA A 48 -5.97 24.94 2.67
C ALA A 48 -6.04 23.57 2.00
N LEU A 49 -7.25 23.11 1.76
CA LEU A 49 -7.55 21.85 1.07
C LEU A 49 -8.76 22.09 0.18
N ALA A 50 -8.69 21.62 -1.07
CA ALA A 50 -9.79 21.65 -2.01
C ALA A 50 -9.85 20.31 -2.75
N GLY A 51 -11.03 19.92 -3.20
CA GLY A 51 -11.30 18.68 -3.91
C GLY A 51 -12.31 17.80 -3.19
N GLU A 52 -12.65 16.68 -3.80
CA GLU A 52 -13.74 15.82 -3.33
C GLU A 52 -13.56 14.38 -3.81
N PRO A 53 -14.25 13.40 -3.20
CA PRO A 53 -14.37 12.05 -3.75
C PRO A 53 -15.03 12.07 -5.12
N ILE A 54 -14.54 11.20 -6.01
CA ILE A 54 -15.15 11.03 -7.34
C ILE A 54 -16.33 10.07 -7.20
N ASP A 55 -17.48 10.45 -7.76
CA ASP A 55 -18.68 9.64 -7.73
C ASP A 55 -18.41 8.19 -8.21
N PRO A 56 -18.72 7.16 -7.41
CA PRO A 56 -18.55 5.76 -7.79
C PRO A 56 -19.18 5.38 -9.12
N ALA A 57 -20.31 5.99 -9.51
CA ALA A 57 -20.93 5.74 -10.80
C ALA A 57 -20.06 6.23 -11.97
N LYS A 58 -19.34 7.36 -11.79
CA LYS A 58 -18.39 7.85 -12.79
C LYS A 58 -17.18 6.92 -12.89
N LEU A 59 -16.67 6.42 -11.76
CA LEU A 59 -15.57 5.46 -11.74
C LEU A 59 -15.97 4.15 -12.41
N ASP A 60 -17.18 3.66 -12.17
CA ASP A 60 -17.72 2.46 -12.82
C ASP A 60 -17.80 2.63 -14.34
N ALA A 61 -18.28 3.77 -14.80
CA ALA A 61 -18.34 4.08 -16.25
C ALA A 61 -16.93 4.10 -16.89
N ILE A 62 -15.93 4.68 -16.18
CA ILE A 62 -14.53 4.68 -16.64
C ILE A 62 -14.00 3.25 -16.73
N LEU A 63 -14.17 2.44 -15.67
CA LEU A 63 -13.70 1.06 -15.64
C LEU A 63 -14.42 0.20 -16.70
N THR A 64 -15.71 0.45 -16.94
CA THR A 64 -16.48 -0.22 -18.00
C THR A 64 -15.89 0.11 -19.38
N ALA A 65 -15.59 1.38 -19.67
CA ALA A 65 -14.99 1.77 -20.94
C ALA A 65 -13.59 1.13 -21.14
N ILE A 66 -12.77 1.04 -20.08
CA ILE A 66 -11.47 0.36 -20.12
C ILE A 66 -11.65 -1.14 -20.39
N TRP A 67 -12.66 -1.76 -19.76
CA TRP A 67 -13.03 -3.17 -19.99
C TRP A 67 -13.47 -3.42 -21.42
N ASP A 68 -14.37 -2.60 -21.95
CA ASP A 68 -14.93 -2.75 -23.31
C ASP A 68 -13.86 -2.54 -24.39
N ASN A 69 -12.83 -1.75 -24.10
CA ASN A 69 -11.64 -1.62 -24.94
C ASN A 69 -10.67 -2.83 -24.83
N GLY A 70 -10.94 -3.80 -23.95
CA GLY A 70 -10.11 -4.98 -23.77
C GLY A 70 -8.81 -4.74 -22.98
N TRP A 71 -8.63 -3.58 -22.34
CA TRP A 71 -7.36 -3.18 -21.72
C TRP A 71 -7.12 -3.80 -20.34
N PHE A 72 -8.07 -4.58 -19.83
CA PHE A 72 -7.87 -5.36 -18.60
C PHE A 72 -7.35 -6.78 -18.86
N SER A 73 -7.28 -7.24 -20.10
CA SER A 73 -6.85 -8.59 -20.44
C SER A 73 -5.40 -8.90 -20.04
N ASP A 74 -4.57 -7.87 -19.93
CA ASP A 74 -3.14 -7.95 -19.63
C ASP A 74 -2.76 -7.19 -18.33
N VAL A 75 -3.71 -6.98 -17.42
CA VAL A 75 -3.42 -6.45 -16.10
C VAL A 75 -2.83 -7.55 -15.23
N ASP A 76 -1.58 -7.36 -14.82
CA ASP A 76 -0.82 -8.31 -13.99
C ASP A 76 -1.05 -8.14 -12.50
N ALA A 77 -1.43 -6.93 -12.08
CA ALA A 77 -1.72 -6.65 -10.67
C ALA A 77 -2.74 -5.53 -10.47
N ILE A 78 -3.37 -5.55 -9.30
CA ILE A 78 -4.26 -4.51 -8.80
C ILE A 78 -3.67 -4.03 -7.47
N LEU A 79 -3.63 -2.71 -7.27
CA LEU A 79 -3.26 -2.06 -6.02
C LEU A 79 -4.44 -1.18 -5.59
N THR A 80 -5.03 -1.45 -4.44
CA THR A 80 -5.96 -0.51 -3.80
C THR A 80 -5.28 0.18 -2.64
N GLY A 81 -5.48 1.50 -2.55
CA GLY A 81 -5.08 2.32 -1.42
C GLY A 81 -6.30 3.01 -0.79
N TYR A 82 -6.33 4.34 -0.80
CA TYR A 82 -7.39 5.11 -0.17
C TYR A 82 -8.77 4.91 -0.82
N VAL A 83 -9.71 4.35 -0.05
CA VAL A 83 -11.10 4.05 -0.45
C VAL A 83 -12.05 4.81 0.48
N PRO A 84 -12.65 5.93 0.06
CA PRO A 84 -13.29 6.89 0.96
C PRO A 84 -14.66 6.48 1.50
N THR A 85 -15.43 5.64 0.80
CA THR A 85 -16.81 5.26 1.22
C THR A 85 -17.11 3.78 0.97
N LEU A 86 -18.21 3.31 1.56
CA LEU A 86 -18.75 1.97 1.32
C LEU A 86 -18.97 1.71 -0.17
N GLU A 87 -19.53 2.68 -0.91
CA GLU A 87 -19.85 2.51 -2.34
C GLU A 87 -18.58 2.34 -3.16
N HIS A 88 -17.49 3.04 -2.80
CA HIS A 88 -16.18 2.83 -3.42
C HIS A 88 -15.64 1.43 -3.14
N ALA A 89 -15.78 0.93 -1.91
CA ALA A 89 -15.33 -0.43 -1.57
C ALA A 89 -16.11 -1.49 -2.36
N LEU A 90 -17.41 -1.35 -2.48
CA LEU A 90 -18.26 -2.25 -3.29
C LEU A 90 -17.92 -2.19 -4.79
N LEU A 91 -17.60 -0.99 -5.29
CA LEU A 91 -17.09 -0.83 -6.66
C LEU A 91 -15.78 -1.59 -6.86
N CYS A 92 -14.82 -1.40 -5.95
CA CYS A 92 -13.54 -2.09 -5.99
C CYS A 92 -13.72 -3.62 -5.93
N GLU A 93 -14.52 -4.14 -4.99
CA GLU A 93 -14.82 -5.57 -4.88
C GLU A 93 -15.29 -6.16 -6.21
N ARG A 94 -16.29 -5.52 -6.83
CA ARG A 94 -16.85 -5.96 -8.11
C ARG A 94 -15.81 -6.01 -9.22
N TRP A 95 -15.01 -4.95 -9.37
CA TRP A 95 -14.02 -4.88 -10.43
C TRP A 95 -12.82 -5.77 -10.19
N ILE A 96 -12.32 -5.87 -8.96
CA ILE A 96 -11.25 -6.80 -8.59
C ILE A 96 -11.68 -8.24 -8.90
N SER A 97 -12.88 -8.63 -8.47
CA SER A 97 -13.41 -9.98 -8.71
C SER A 97 -13.55 -10.25 -10.21
N ARG A 98 -14.04 -9.29 -10.99
CA ARG A 98 -14.18 -9.41 -12.44
C ARG A 98 -12.83 -9.56 -13.14
N ILE A 99 -11.83 -8.75 -12.76
CA ILE A 99 -10.48 -8.81 -13.34
C ILE A 99 -9.81 -10.13 -12.95
N LYS A 100 -9.88 -10.55 -11.68
CA LYS A 100 -9.29 -11.83 -11.24
C LYS A 100 -9.98 -13.05 -11.85
N THR A 101 -11.26 -12.95 -12.20
CA THR A 101 -11.96 -14.01 -12.94
C THR A 101 -11.43 -14.12 -14.39
N ALA A 102 -11.18 -12.99 -15.03
CA ALA A 102 -10.62 -12.96 -16.39
C ALA A 102 -9.12 -13.28 -16.42
N ASN A 103 -8.38 -12.87 -15.41
CA ASN A 103 -6.97 -13.20 -15.23
C ASN A 103 -6.68 -13.69 -13.79
N PRO A 104 -6.80 -15.01 -13.52
CA PRO A 104 -6.57 -15.57 -12.18
C PRO A 104 -5.14 -15.42 -11.66
N ARG A 105 -4.18 -15.03 -12.51
CA ARG A 105 -2.79 -14.79 -12.12
C ARG A 105 -2.55 -13.34 -11.66
N ALA A 106 -3.50 -12.43 -11.91
CA ALA A 106 -3.38 -11.05 -11.45
C ALA A 106 -3.28 -11.00 -9.93
N LEU A 107 -2.20 -10.41 -9.42
CA LEU A 107 -2.01 -10.21 -7.98
C LEU A 107 -2.89 -9.06 -7.50
N TYR A 108 -3.52 -9.22 -6.34
CA TYR A 108 -4.20 -8.12 -5.68
C TYR A 108 -3.50 -7.76 -4.37
N LEU A 109 -2.93 -6.56 -4.33
CA LEU A 109 -2.41 -5.95 -3.11
C LEU A 109 -3.43 -4.94 -2.57
N CYS A 110 -3.88 -5.18 -1.33
CA CYS A 110 -4.73 -4.25 -0.59
C CYS A 110 -3.88 -3.51 0.44
N ASP A 111 -3.72 -2.20 0.26
CA ASP A 111 -3.23 -1.28 1.27
C ASP A 111 -4.47 -0.62 1.91
N PRO A 112 -4.83 -0.96 3.16
CA PRO A 112 -6.17 -0.64 3.66
C PRO A 112 -6.42 0.85 3.92
N ILE A 113 -5.41 1.63 4.21
CA ILE A 113 -5.43 3.08 4.46
C ILE A 113 -6.67 3.52 5.26
N ILE A 114 -6.83 2.92 6.45
CA ILE A 114 -7.97 3.19 7.36
C ILE A 114 -7.61 4.28 8.37
N GLY A 115 -6.39 4.24 8.90
CA GLY A 115 -5.95 5.10 9.97
C GLY A 115 -4.52 4.85 10.41
N ASP A 116 -4.05 5.63 11.37
CA ASP A 116 -2.72 5.49 11.97
C ASP A 116 -2.72 5.96 13.44
N GLU A 117 -1.62 5.72 14.14
CA GLU A 117 -1.36 6.31 15.44
C GLU A 117 -0.57 7.62 15.29
N PRO A 118 -0.89 8.67 16.06
CA PRO A 118 -1.90 8.73 17.14
C PRO A 118 -3.29 9.16 16.69
N HIS A 119 -3.55 9.33 15.38
CA HIS A 119 -4.74 9.99 14.86
C HIS A 119 -6.01 9.13 14.89
N GLY A 120 -5.86 7.80 14.93
CA GLY A 120 -6.98 6.87 14.84
C GLY A 120 -7.50 6.71 13.40
N ILE A 121 -8.78 6.36 13.25
CA ILE A 121 -9.42 6.20 11.95
C ILE A 121 -9.64 7.57 11.32
N TYR A 122 -9.25 7.76 10.05
CA TYR A 122 -9.43 9.01 9.29
C TYR A 122 -10.34 8.88 8.07
N ILE A 123 -10.94 7.70 7.86
CA ILE A 123 -12.05 7.48 6.93
C ILE A 123 -13.34 7.24 7.72
N GLY A 124 -14.51 7.21 7.04
CA GLY A 124 -15.76 6.83 7.70
C GLY A 124 -15.71 5.40 8.24
N GLU A 125 -16.33 5.14 9.40
CA GLU A 125 -16.38 3.79 9.99
C GLU A 125 -17.04 2.77 9.05
N ASP A 126 -18.05 3.17 8.31
CA ASP A 126 -18.72 2.35 7.30
C ASP A 126 -17.76 1.97 6.15
N ALA A 127 -16.91 2.89 5.72
CA ALA A 127 -15.87 2.62 4.74
C ALA A 127 -14.81 1.66 5.29
N ALA A 128 -14.35 1.86 6.53
CA ALA A 128 -13.39 0.98 7.19
C ALA A 128 -13.92 -0.45 7.29
N HIS A 129 -15.19 -0.59 7.75
CA HIS A 129 -15.84 -1.90 7.78
C HIS A 129 -16.07 -2.51 6.40
N ALA A 130 -16.33 -1.68 5.38
CA ALA A 130 -16.46 -2.17 4.01
C ALA A 130 -15.12 -2.69 3.46
N ILE A 131 -14.00 -2.00 3.71
CA ILE A 131 -12.67 -2.49 3.36
C ILE A 131 -12.42 -3.86 4.00
N LEU A 132 -12.69 -4.00 5.31
CA LEU A 132 -12.53 -5.27 6.03
C LEU A 132 -13.39 -6.39 5.44
N ARG A 133 -14.63 -6.12 5.06
CA ARG A 133 -15.57 -7.15 4.61
C ARG A 133 -15.44 -7.51 3.13
N HIS A 134 -15.06 -6.55 2.29
CA HIS A 134 -15.14 -6.67 0.84
C HIS A 134 -13.78 -6.69 0.14
N LEU A 135 -12.75 -6.00 0.68
CA LEU A 135 -11.45 -5.90 0.02
C LEU A 135 -10.42 -6.85 0.63
N VAL A 136 -10.29 -6.87 1.95
CA VAL A 136 -9.33 -7.71 2.67
C VAL A 136 -9.45 -9.20 2.31
N PRO A 137 -10.66 -9.80 2.19
CA PRO A 137 -10.79 -11.22 1.84
C PRO A 137 -10.34 -11.57 0.41
N LEU A 138 -10.29 -10.61 -0.49
CA LEU A 138 -9.85 -10.78 -1.89
C LEU A 138 -8.33 -10.66 -2.06
N ALA A 139 -7.64 -10.10 -1.05
CA ALA A 139 -6.23 -9.76 -1.16
C ALA A 139 -5.32 -10.99 -1.22
N ASP A 140 -4.39 -11.00 -2.17
CA ASP A 140 -3.24 -11.92 -2.15
C ASP A 140 -2.15 -11.38 -1.22
N ILE A 141 -2.02 -10.05 -1.17
CA ILE A 141 -1.05 -9.32 -0.35
C ILE A 141 -1.80 -8.22 0.41
N LEU A 142 -1.56 -8.11 1.71
CA LEU A 142 -2.13 -7.08 2.58
C LEU A 142 -1.00 -6.29 3.25
N THR A 143 -1.09 -4.95 3.28
CA THR A 143 -0.01 -4.08 3.81
C THR A 143 -0.48 -3.16 4.95
N PRO A 144 -1.13 -3.67 6.00
CA PRO A 144 -1.60 -2.83 7.10
C PRO A 144 -0.43 -2.25 7.89
N ASN A 145 -0.56 -1.01 8.36
CA ASN A 145 0.27 -0.54 9.44
C ASN A 145 -0.13 -1.19 10.78
N ARG A 146 0.62 -0.91 11.85
CA ARG A 146 0.33 -1.47 13.19
C ARG A 146 -1.11 -1.19 13.66
N PHE A 147 -1.58 0.05 13.50
CA PHE A 147 -2.92 0.46 13.91
C PHE A 147 -3.99 -0.29 13.12
N GLU A 148 -3.84 -0.32 11.81
CA GLU A 148 -4.75 -1.01 10.89
C GLU A 148 -4.79 -2.51 11.15
N LEU A 149 -3.63 -3.14 11.39
CA LEU A 149 -3.57 -4.55 11.73
C LEU A 149 -4.37 -4.86 13.00
N ALA A 150 -4.19 -4.05 14.05
CA ALA A 150 -4.94 -4.22 15.30
C ALA A 150 -6.43 -4.01 15.10
N TRP A 151 -6.82 -3.00 14.35
CA TRP A 151 -8.22 -2.70 14.07
C TRP A 151 -8.89 -3.78 13.21
N LEU A 152 -8.25 -4.20 12.13
CA LEU A 152 -8.77 -5.20 11.19
C LEU A 152 -8.88 -6.60 11.81
N SER A 153 -7.92 -6.99 12.65
CA SER A 153 -7.90 -8.32 13.31
C SER A 153 -8.70 -8.37 14.60
N GLY A 154 -8.96 -7.21 15.23
CA GLY A 154 -9.53 -7.14 16.58
C GLY A 154 -8.55 -7.59 17.68
N LEU A 155 -7.26 -7.77 17.37
CA LEU A 155 -6.23 -8.24 18.29
C LEU A 155 -5.21 -7.14 18.60
N PRO A 156 -4.67 -7.06 19.84
CA PRO A 156 -3.63 -6.08 20.15
C PRO A 156 -2.32 -6.42 19.43
N VAL A 157 -1.62 -5.37 18.95
CA VAL A 157 -0.32 -5.49 18.29
C VAL A 157 0.71 -4.70 19.07
N SER A 158 1.50 -5.40 19.90
CA SER A 158 2.49 -4.80 20.81
C SER A 158 3.93 -5.26 20.57
N GLY A 159 4.16 -6.17 19.63
CA GLY A 159 5.48 -6.72 19.30
C GLY A 159 5.36 -7.80 18.22
N PHE A 160 6.46 -8.46 17.90
CA PHE A 160 6.54 -9.41 16.79
C PHE A 160 5.54 -10.57 16.91
N ALA A 161 5.49 -11.24 18.03
CA ALA A 161 4.60 -12.39 18.24
C ALA A 161 3.12 -12.02 18.07
N SER A 162 2.69 -10.87 18.65
CA SER A 162 1.32 -10.38 18.51
C SER A 162 1.00 -9.92 17.07
N ALA A 163 1.95 -9.29 16.38
CA ALA A 163 1.79 -8.91 14.98
C ALA A 163 1.63 -10.14 14.08
N ILE A 164 2.45 -11.17 14.28
CA ILE A 164 2.35 -12.44 13.54
C ILE A 164 1.01 -13.13 13.81
N ALA A 165 0.58 -13.20 15.07
CA ALA A 165 -0.71 -13.78 15.43
C ALA A 165 -1.88 -13.04 14.78
N ALA A 166 -1.88 -11.71 14.80
CA ALA A 166 -2.89 -10.89 14.16
C ALA A 166 -2.87 -11.05 12.63
N ALA A 167 -1.69 -11.02 12.00
CA ALA A 167 -1.55 -11.20 10.55
C ALA A 167 -2.08 -12.56 10.07
N ARG A 168 -1.91 -13.62 10.86
CA ARG A 168 -2.39 -14.98 10.52
C ARG A 168 -3.91 -15.14 10.60
N THR A 169 -4.66 -14.16 11.06
CA THR A 169 -6.13 -14.20 11.04
C THR A 169 -6.72 -13.94 9.65
N PHE A 170 -5.94 -13.38 8.73
CA PHE A 170 -6.41 -13.06 7.39
C PHE A 170 -6.19 -14.21 6.40
N ALA A 171 -7.08 -14.30 5.41
CA ALA A 171 -6.99 -15.26 4.31
C ALA A 171 -5.88 -14.90 3.29
N ALA A 172 -5.36 -13.68 3.32
CA ALA A 172 -4.26 -13.24 2.47
C ALA A 172 -3.03 -14.13 2.65
N LYS A 173 -2.43 -14.57 1.54
CA LYS A 173 -1.25 -15.44 1.57
C LYS A 173 -0.02 -14.73 2.15
N THR A 174 0.05 -13.43 1.95
CA THR A 174 1.16 -12.58 2.37
C THR A 174 0.61 -11.36 3.10
N VAL A 175 1.03 -11.15 4.33
CA VAL A 175 0.71 -9.93 5.10
C VAL A 175 2.02 -9.24 5.46
N ILE A 176 2.11 -7.94 5.17
CA ILE A 176 3.25 -7.11 5.53
C ILE A 176 2.79 -6.05 6.52
N VAL A 177 3.16 -6.21 7.77
CA VAL A 177 2.83 -5.23 8.82
C VAL A 177 3.88 -4.13 8.78
N THR A 178 3.48 -2.94 8.41
CA THR A 178 4.38 -1.79 8.40
C THR A 178 4.37 -1.06 9.74
N SER A 179 5.50 -0.45 10.10
CA SER A 179 5.65 0.34 11.33
C SER A 179 5.26 -0.40 12.61
N ALA A 180 5.48 -1.72 12.65
CA ALA A 180 5.28 -2.51 13.85
C ALA A 180 6.30 -2.14 14.95
N PRO A 181 5.96 -2.30 16.25
CA PRO A 181 6.92 -2.12 17.31
C PRO A 181 8.06 -3.12 17.18
N ALA A 182 9.30 -2.65 17.34
CA ALA A 182 10.48 -3.48 17.50
C ALA A 182 10.82 -3.64 18.99
N ASP A 183 11.85 -4.44 19.29
CA ASP A 183 12.26 -4.72 20.70
C ASP A 183 12.79 -3.49 21.46
N ALA A 184 13.11 -2.40 20.73
CA ALA A 184 13.54 -1.14 21.31
C ALA A 184 12.65 0.00 20.83
N ASP A 185 12.30 0.93 21.71
CA ASP A 185 11.33 2.01 21.48
C ASP A 185 11.70 2.95 20.32
N ASP A 186 13.00 3.11 20.05
CA ASP A 186 13.53 3.94 18.97
C ASP A 186 13.53 3.25 17.60
N TYR A 187 12.98 2.03 17.51
CA TYR A 187 12.99 1.26 16.28
C TYR A 187 11.58 0.85 15.85
N LEU A 188 11.41 0.70 14.54
CA LEU A 188 10.22 0.18 13.89
C LEU A 188 10.60 -1.02 13.02
N ALA A 189 9.66 -1.92 12.85
CA ALA A 189 9.83 -3.08 11.98
C ALA A 189 8.80 -3.12 10.86
N ASN A 190 9.22 -3.61 9.69
CA ASN A 190 8.31 -4.12 8.69
C ASN A 190 8.36 -5.66 8.76
N ILE A 191 7.22 -6.27 9.05
CA ILE A 191 7.10 -7.70 9.32
C ILE A 191 6.36 -8.37 8.16
N LEU A 192 7.01 -9.29 7.50
CA LEU A 192 6.42 -10.18 6.49
C LEU A 192 5.95 -11.46 7.16
N VAL A 193 4.68 -11.79 7.02
CA VAL A 193 4.11 -13.10 7.35
C VAL A 193 3.67 -13.75 6.05
N ASP A 194 4.29 -14.88 5.69
CA ASP A 194 4.07 -15.61 4.44
C ASP A 194 3.91 -17.10 4.76
N GLY A 195 2.67 -17.53 4.85
CA GLY A 195 2.34 -18.86 5.34
C GLY A 195 2.85 -19.08 6.78
N SER A 196 3.69 -20.09 6.99
CA SER A 196 4.29 -20.39 8.29
C SER A 196 5.52 -19.54 8.59
N ALA A 197 6.16 -18.95 7.59
CA ALA A 197 7.36 -18.16 7.74
C ALA A 197 7.03 -16.71 8.17
N ALA A 198 7.87 -16.13 9.02
CA ALA A 198 7.82 -14.72 9.33
C ALA A 198 9.24 -14.12 9.36
N HIS A 199 9.35 -12.92 8.81
CA HIS A 199 10.62 -12.19 8.69
C HIS A 199 10.40 -10.73 9.07
N ALA A 200 11.39 -10.09 9.68
CA ALA A 200 11.36 -8.67 9.97
C ALA A 200 12.61 -7.96 9.43
N THR A 201 12.40 -6.78 8.90
CA THR A 201 13.44 -5.75 8.75
C THR A 201 13.20 -4.70 9.82
N VAL A 202 14.28 -4.24 10.45
CA VAL A 202 14.23 -3.27 11.54
C VAL A 202 14.98 -2.01 11.12
N SER A 203 14.38 -0.85 11.32
CA SER A 203 14.99 0.45 11.07
C SER A 203 14.77 1.38 12.25
N ARG A 204 15.65 2.37 12.40
CA ARG A 204 15.46 3.40 13.41
C ARG A 204 14.19 4.19 13.08
N ARG A 205 13.42 4.54 14.12
CA ARG A 205 12.26 5.41 13.99
C ARG A 205 12.73 6.81 13.64
N GLU A 206 12.31 7.30 12.48
CA GLU A 206 12.55 8.70 12.11
C GLU A 206 11.64 9.62 12.91
N THR A 207 12.16 10.79 13.28
CA THR A 207 11.39 11.81 14.01
C THR A 207 10.50 12.65 13.09
N VAL A 208 10.62 12.46 11.79
CA VAL A 208 9.88 13.21 10.78
C VAL A 208 8.70 12.40 10.28
N TYR A 209 7.51 12.96 10.41
CA TYR A 209 6.28 12.39 9.86
C TYR A 209 6.11 12.84 8.41
N ALA A 210 6.75 12.15 7.49
CA ALA A 210 6.46 12.31 6.07
C ALA A 210 5.25 11.44 5.69
N HIS A 211 4.28 12.03 5.00
CA HIS A 211 3.11 11.30 4.52
C HIS A 211 3.41 10.61 3.18
N GLY A 212 2.65 9.54 2.87
CA GLY A 212 2.83 8.77 1.64
C GLY A 212 3.84 7.62 1.77
N THR A 213 4.37 7.37 2.97
CA THR A 213 5.30 6.26 3.23
C THR A 213 4.66 4.90 2.96
N GLY A 214 3.39 4.71 3.34
CA GLY A 214 2.60 3.50 3.05
C GLY A 214 2.40 3.32 1.55
N ASP A 215 1.90 4.35 0.85
CA ASP A 215 1.71 4.32 -0.62
C ASP A 215 3.00 3.98 -1.37
N PHE A 216 4.12 4.62 -0.96
CA PHE A 216 5.43 4.33 -1.54
C PHE A 216 5.86 2.89 -1.27
N PHE A 217 5.75 2.44 -0.02
CA PHE A 217 6.17 1.09 0.38
C PHE A 217 5.37 0.02 -0.34
N ALA A 218 4.04 0.12 -0.34
CA ALA A 218 3.14 -0.83 -1.01
C ALA A 218 3.44 -0.92 -2.52
N ALA A 219 3.61 0.23 -3.19
CA ALA A 219 3.94 0.28 -4.60
C ALA A 219 5.35 -0.27 -4.89
N ASN A 220 6.37 0.05 -4.07
CA ASN A 220 7.73 -0.47 -4.24
C ASN A 220 7.76 -1.98 -4.03
N PHE A 221 7.13 -2.49 -2.96
CA PHE A 221 7.02 -3.93 -2.72
C PHE A 221 6.36 -4.64 -3.90
N LEU A 222 5.19 -4.16 -4.36
CA LEU A 222 4.49 -4.74 -5.50
C LEU A 222 5.35 -4.71 -6.77
N GLY A 223 6.01 -3.60 -7.05
CA GLY A 223 6.91 -3.47 -8.20
C GLY A 223 8.06 -4.48 -8.15
N ARG A 224 8.65 -4.74 -6.95
CA ARG A 224 9.68 -5.78 -6.78
C ARG A 224 9.11 -7.17 -7.06
N ARG A 225 7.92 -7.46 -6.56
CA ARG A 225 7.24 -8.74 -6.83
C ARG A 225 7.01 -8.95 -8.33
N LEU A 226 6.57 -7.93 -9.03
CA LEU A 226 6.36 -7.95 -10.48
C LEU A 226 7.67 -8.05 -11.28
N ASN A 227 8.78 -7.59 -10.71
CA ASN A 227 10.13 -7.79 -11.25
C ASN A 227 10.75 -9.16 -10.90
N GLY A 228 9.99 -10.07 -10.27
CA GLY A 228 10.41 -11.45 -10.02
C GLY A 228 11.12 -11.68 -8.68
N PHE A 229 11.21 -10.69 -7.81
CA PHE A 229 11.72 -10.89 -6.45
C PHE A 229 10.76 -11.76 -5.63
N ASP A 230 11.27 -12.62 -4.77
CA ASP A 230 10.46 -13.29 -3.76
C ASP A 230 9.97 -12.31 -2.68
N ASN A 231 9.01 -12.73 -1.83
CA ASN A 231 8.42 -11.87 -0.81
C ASN A 231 9.45 -11.32 0.18
N LYS A 232 10.43 -12.13 0.59
CA LYS A 232 11.46 -11.74 1.55
C LYS A 232 12.41 -10.70 0.95
N THR A 233 12.90 -10.94 -0.27
CA THR A 233 13.79 -10.01 -0.96
C THR A 233 13.07 -8.70 -1.33
N ALA A 234 11.79 -8.78 -1.71
CA ALA A 234 10.96 -7.60 -1.94
C ALA A 234 10.76 -6.76 -0.66
N LEU A 235 10.53 -7.41 0.51
CA LEU A 235 10.50 -6.74 1.80
C LEU A 235 11.80 -6.00 2.10
N GLN A 236 12.96 -6.66 1.94
CA GLN A 236 14.27 -6.07 2.19
C GLN A 236 14.51 -4.84 1.30
N ALA A 237 14.20 -4.96 0.01
CA ALA A 237 14.37 -3.87 -0.95
C ALA A 237 13.44 -2.69 -0.66
N ALA A 238 12.15 -2.95 -0.39
CA ALA A 238 11.17 -1.90 -0.06
C ALA A 238 11.50 -1.21 1.27
N SER A 239 11.98 -1.95 2.27
CA SER A 239 12.40 -1.38 3.55
C SER A 239 13.66 -0.51 3.43
N ALA A 240 14.65 -0.93 2.65
CA ALA A 240 15.82 -0.10 2.36
C ALA A 240 15.44 1.16 1.56
N ALA A 241 14.52 1.01 0.60
CA ALA A 241 14.04 2.11 -0.23
C ALA A 241 13.35 3.19 0.60
N ILE A 242 12.41 2.82 1.47
CA ILE A 242 11.70 3.81 2.31
C ILE A 242 12.64 4.47 3.32
N ALA A 243 13.56 3.75 3.93
CA ALA A 243 14.56 4.33 4.83
C ALA A 243 15.42 5.39 4.12
N ASN A 244 15.87 5.09 2.91
CA ASN A 244 16.64 6.04 2.09
C ASN A 244 15.82 7.27 1.69
N VAL A 245 14.54 7.10 1.29
CA VAL A 245 13.65 8.21 0.95
C VAL A 245 13.41 9.11 2.17
N LEU A 246 13.19 8.54 3.36
CA LEU A 246 12.97 9.28 4.59
C LEU A 246 14.21 10.09 4.99
N ASP A 247 15.39 9.47 4.96
CA ASP A 247 16.67 10.13 5.25
C ASP A 247 16.90 11.34 4.32
N ALA A 248 16.71 11.14 3.02
CA ALA A 248 16.87 12.21 2.02
C ALA A 248 15.79 13.31 2.11
N SER A 249 14.59 12.96 2.59
CA SER A 249 13.51 13.95 2.79
C SER A 249 13.81 14.86 3.97
N GLY A 250 14.57 14.40 4.96
CA GLY A 250 14.95 15.18 6.13
C GLY A 250 13.71 15.73 6.87
N SER A 251 13.65 17.04 7.09
CA SER A 251 12.53 17.71 7.77
C SER A 251 11.38 18.13 6.83
N LYS A 252 11.42 17.73 5.55
CA LYS A 252 10.35 18.06 4.59
C LYS A 252 9.06 17.32 4.92
N ALA A 253 7.92 17.98 4.75
CA ALA A 253 6.60 17.37 4.93
C ALA A 253 6.23 16.37 3.83
N GLU A 254 6.90 16.42 2.69
CA GLU A 254 6.70 15.57 1.53
C GLU A 254 7.93 14.70 1.27
N LEU A 255 7.70 13.47 0.80
CA LEU A 255 8.77 12.54 0.42
C LEU A 255 9.55 13.04 -0.79
N ASP A 256 10.88 12.99 -0.74
CA ASP A 256 11.75 13.29 -1.88
C ASP A 256 11.91 12.08 -2.81
N LEU A 257 10.77 11.67 -3.41
CA LEU A 257 10.76 10.52 -4.32
C LEU A 257 11.59 10.79 -5.58
N THR A 258 11.53 12.01 -6.10
CA THR A 258 12.22 12.38 -7.34
C THR A 258 13.73 12.43 -7.13
N GLY A 259 14.21 13.04 -6.04
CA GLY A 259 15.63 13.16 -5.75
C GLY A 259 16.32 11.81 -5.50
N THR A 260 15.58 10.84 -4.94
CA THR A 260 16.10 9.52 -4.57
C THR A 260 15.81 8.42 -5.59
N GLN A 261 15.09 8.72 -6.68
CA GLN A 261 14.55 7.72 -7.61
C GLN A 261 15.60 6.77 -8.21
N ALA A 262 16.83 7.23 -8.42
CA ALA A 262 17.89 6.40 -8.98
C ALA A 262 18.27 5.22 -8.06
N GLN A 263 18.11 5.40 -6.75
CA GLN A 263 18.44 4.39 -5.75
C GLN A 263 17.29 3.40 -5.55
N TRP A 264 16.09 3.89 -5.25
CA TRP A 264 14.96 3.01 -4.96
C TRP A 264 14.34 2.36 -6.20
N ALA A 265 14.57 2.87 -7.41
CA ALA A 265 14.12 2.23 -8.65
C ALA A 265 15.19 1.34 -9.31
N SER A 266 16.37 1.19 -8.70
CA SER A 266 17.44 0.35 -9.23
C SER A 266 16.96 -1.10 -9.44
N ILE A 267 17.44 -1.73 -10.50
CA ILE A 267 17.20 -3.16 -10.76
C ILE A 267 17.94 -4.05 -9.75
N ASP A 268 19.05 -3.56 -9.22
CA ASP A 268 19.84 -4.17 -8.15
C ASP A 268 19.81 -3.23 -6.93
N PRO A 269 18.71 -3.28 -6.13
CA PRO A 269 18.52 -2.35 -5.02
C PRO A 269 19.34 -2.73 -3.80
N PRO A 270 19.67 -1.77 -2.93
CA PRO A 270 20.11 -2.07 -1.59
C PRO A 270 19.06 -2.94 -0.87
N LEU A 271 19.55 -3.87 -0.03
CA LEU A 271 18.70 -4.76 0.76
C LEU A 271 18.87 -4.46 2.25
N ALA A 272 17.78 -4.17 2.94
CA ALA A 272 17.79 -4.06 4.39
C ALA A 272 18.13 -5.40 5.04
N PRO A 273 18.86 -5.42 6.17
CA PRO A 273 19.03 -6.63 6.95
C PRO A 273 17.68 -7.23 7.34
N VAL A 274 17.57 -8.56 7.27
CA VAL A 274 16.33 -9.27 7.59
C VAL A 274 16.62 -10.41 8.56
N GLN A 275 15.75 -10.58 9.54
CA GLN A 275 15.80 -11.69 10.48
C GLN A 275 14.55 -12.55 10.41
N ALA A 276 14.69 -13.86 10.61
CA ALA A 276 13.55 -14.73 10.84
C ALA A 276 13.01 -14.49 12.25
N ILE A 277 11.71 -14.45 12.40
CA ILE A 277 11.02 -14.22 13.68
C ILE A 277 9.91 -15.27 13.87
N SER A 278 9.46 -15.47 15.11
CA SER A 278 8.46 -16.49 15.49
C SER A 278 7.40 -15.91 16.41
#